data_a952b7b87cb5d7d2c1c096d8a7fb7ec0
#
_entry.id   a952b7b87cb5d7d2c1c096d8a7fb7ec0
#
_cell.length_a   1.000
_cell.length_b   1.000
_cell.length_c   1.000
_cell.angle_alpha   90.00
_cell.angle_beta   90.00
_cell.angle_gamma   90.00
#
_symmetry.space_group_name_H-M   'P 1'
#
loop_
_entity.id
_entity.type
_entity.pdbx_description
1 polymer ?
#
loop_
_entity_poly.entity_id
_entity_poly.type
_entity_poly.pdbx_seq_one_letter_code
_entity_poly.pdbx_strand_id
1 'polypeptide(L)'
;GCQGDTKGKDGKETVVLGCVGPLTGNAAASGLVQANAVEMAVNEINEAGGIDGKYMIELVKEDDEGVPAKSVTVTQKLVNQNKITALIGALNSSCTIADMEITAASKIPQITPCSSAQSIVEQGNEFIFRTTATDTTHIKTLFKYFKEKINGQKVAVLYESSDFGTGAFGIIQELAPEYGIDVAANEMYNSGEKDFSVHLTKLKQA
;
A
#
# COMPACT_ATOMS: atom_id res chain seq x y z
N GLY A 1 9.15 -1.59 31.57
CA GLY A 1 8.28 -2.70 31.88
C GLY A 1 8.75 -3.90 31.05
N CYS A 2 8.93 -5.06 31.70
CA CYS A 2 9.51 -6.25 31.12
C CYS A 2 8.68 -6.75 29.93
N GLN A 3 9.26 -6.77 28.71
CA GLN A 3 8.78 -7.59 27.63
C GLN A 3 9.00 -9.06 28.05
N GLY A 4 7.93 -9.83 28.07
CA GLY A 4 8.02 -11.24 28.36
C GLY A 4 8.73 -11.96 27.22
N ASP A 5 9.92 -12.47 27.51
CA ASP A 5 10.67 -13.36 26.61
C ASP A 5 9.86 -14.66 26.38
N THR A 6 9.18 -14.75 25.28
CA THR A 6 8.61 -16.01 24.80
C THR A 6 9.73 -16.80 24.11
N LYS A 7 10.48 -17.60 24.87
CA LYS A 7 11.45 -18.54 24.29
C LYS A 7 10.68 -19.68 23.62
N GLY A 8 10.89 -19.83 22.30
CA GLY A 8 10.41 -20.98 21.53
C GLY A 8 11.08 -22.29 21.97
N LYS A 9 10.58 -23.43 21.46
CA LYS A 9 11.04 -24.80 21.83
C LYS A 9 12.56 -25.02 21.65
N ASP A 10 13.25 -24.20 20.84
CA ASP A 10 14.68 -24.30 20.55
C ASP A 10 15.55 -23.25 21.27
N GLY A 11 15.01 -22.60 22.30
CA GLY A 11 15.73 -21.58 23.08
C GLY A 11 15.92 -20.24 22.35
N LYS A 12 15.35 -20.09 21.14
CA LYS A 12 15.39 -18.84 20.35
C LYS A 12 14.27 -17.88 20.78
N GLU A 13 14.53 -16.60 20.68
CA GLU A 13 13.52 -15.57 20.88
C GLU A 13 12.59 -15.46 19.68
N THR A 14 11.34 -15.02 19.87
CA THR A 14 10.38 -14.81 18.79
C THR A 14 10.15 -13.34 18.51
N VAL A 15 10.23 -12.96 17.25
CA VAL A 15 9.86 -11.64 16.73
C VAL A 15 8.54 -11.76 15.99
N VAL A 16 7.54 -10.99 16.37
CA VAL A 16 6.21 -11.02 15.74
C VAL A 16 6.13 -9.95 14.66
N LEU A 17 5.88 -10.35 13.41
CA LEU A 17 5.59 -9.45 12.30
C LEU A 17 4.09 -9.45 11.98
N GLY A 18 3.51 -8.26 11.82
CA GLY A 18 2.18 -8.09 11.28
C GLY A 18 2.21 -7.98 9.76
N CYS A 19 1.24 -8.58 9.08
CA CYS A 19 0.99 -8.35 7.66
C CYS A 19 -0.49 -7.98 7.49
N VAL A 20 -0.78 -6.80 6.96
CA VAL A 20 -2.14 -6.32 6.72
C VAL A 20 -2.35 -6.03 5.23
N GLY A 21 -3.49 -6.41 4.73
CA GLY A 21 -3.91 -6.16 3.35
C GLY A 21 -5.22 -6.83 3.01
N PRO A 22 -5.79 -6.58 1.82
CA PRO A 22 -7.07 -7.12 1.39
C PRO A 22 -6.95 -8.61 1.03
N LEU A 23 -7.17 -9.49 1.99
CA LEU A 23 -7.18 -10.94 1.73
C LEU A 23 -8.51 -11.40 1.14
N THR A 24 -9.55 -10.57 1.30
CA THR A 24 -10.88 -10.74 0.66
C THR A 24 -11.29 -9.42 0.00
N GLY A 25 -12.46 -9.39 -0.67
CA GLY A 25 -12.97 -8.18 -1.33
C GLY A 25 -12.39 -7.93 -2.72
N ASN A 26 -12.54 -6.69 -3.21
CA ASN A 26 -12.23 -6.34 -4.60
C ASN A 26 -10.73 -6.40 -4.95
N ALA A 27 -9.85 -6.15 -4.00
CA ALA A 27 -8.40 -6.17 -4.19
C ALA A 27 -7.74 -7.48 -3.72
N ALA A 28 -8.52 -8.51 -3.40
CA ALA A 28 -8.04 -9.77 -2.81
C ALA A 28 -6.93 -10.44 -3.64
N ALA A 29 -7.01 -10.40 -4.96
CA ALA A 29 -5.99 -10.99 -5.82
C ALA A 29 -4.59 -10.41 -5.54
N SER A 30 -4.49 -9.09 -5.40
CA SER A 30 -3.23 -8.40 -5.08
C SER A 30 -2.83 -8.58 -3.61
N GLY A 31 -3.80 -8.53 -2.69
CA GLY A 31 -3.54 -8.72 -1.26
C GLY A 31 -3.02 -10.12 -0.93
N LEU A 32 -3.56 -11.15 -1.58
CA LEU A 32 -3.06 -12.52 -1.44
C LEU A 32 -1.63 -12.68 -1.98
N VAL A 33 -1.30 -12.01 -3.09
CA VAL A 33 0.09 -11.99 -3.60
C VAL A 33 1.03 -11.37 -2.58
N GLN A 34 0.66 -10.23 -1.99
CA GLN A 34 1.44 -9.61 -0.92
C GLN A 34 1.63 -10.57 0.27
N ALA A 35 0.54 -11.12 0.80
CA ALA A 35 0.59 -12.01 1.96
C ALA A 35 1.44 -13.27 1.72
N ASN A 36 1.30 -13.87 0.53
CA ASN A 36 2.08 -15.06 0.15
C ASN A 36 3.57 -14.74 -0.01
N ALA A 37 3.92 -13.58 -0.58
CA ALA A 37 5.31 -13.16 -0.71
C ALA A 37 5.96 -12.94 0.66
N VAL A 38 5.24 -12.31 1.59
CA VAL A 38 5.72 -12.12 2.97
C VAL A 38 5.90 -13.47 3.68
N GLU A 39 4.92 -14.37 3.56
CA GLU A 39 5.01 -15.71 4.15
C GLU A 39 6.19 -16.52 3.59
N MET A 40 6.40 -16.46 2.29
CA MET A 40 7.55 -17.11 1.64
C MET A 40 8.88 -16.58 2.21
N ALA A 41 9.05 -15.27 2.31
CA ALA A 41 10.26 -14.69 2.86
C ALA A 41 10.46 -15.05 4.35
N VAL A 42 9.39 -15.07 5.14
CA VAL A 42 9.45 -15.49 6.55
C VAL A 42 9.86 -16.95 6.68
N ASN A 43 9.31 -17.83 5.85
CA ASN A 43 9.66 -19.27 5.85
C ASN A 43 11.14 -19.45 5.49
N GLU A 44 11.64 -18.82 4.43
CA GLU A 44 13.06 -18.87 4.04
C GLU A 44 14.00 -18.41 5.15
N ILE A 45 13.67 -17.30 5.83
CA ILE A 45 14.47 -16.80 6.96
C ILE A 45 14.45 -17.78 8.13
N ASN A 46 13.28 -18.32 8.45
CA ASN A 46 13.14 -19.27 9.56
C ASN A 46 13.84 -20.61 9.28
N GLU A 47 13.74 -21.13 8.04
CA GLU A 47 14.44 -22.34 7.60
C GLU A 47 15.97 -22.17 7.63
N ALA A 48 16.46 -20.97 7.33
CA ALA A 48 17.87 -20.60 7.45
C ALA A 48 18.35 -20.44 8.92
N GLY A 49 17.47 -20.65 9.88
CA GLY A 49 17.81 -20.55 11.32
C GLY A 49 17.38 -19.25 11.99
N GLY A 50 16.59 -18.42 11.30
CA GLY A 50 16.08 -17.16 11.83
C GLY A 50 17.04 -15.99 11.65
N ILE A 51 16.65 -14.82 12.14
CA ILE A 51 17.48 -13.60 12.10
C ILE A 51 18.69 -13.78 13.03
N ASP A 52 19.88 -13.66 12.49
CA ASP A 52 21.17 -13.84 13.17
C ASP A 52 21.31 -15.18 13.94
N GLY A 53 20.54 -16.22 13.51
CA GLY A 53 20.49 -17.50 14.23
C GLY A 53 19.83 -17.42 15.61
N LYS A 54 19.30 -16.27 15.99
CA LYS A 54 18.83 -15.96 17.34
C LYS A 54 17.32 -15.75 17.41
N TYR A 55 16.72 -15.12 16.40
CA TYR A 55 15.29 -14.77 16.41
C TYR A 55 14.53 -15.54 15.35
N MET A 56 13.46 -16.22 15.74
CA MET A 56 12.48 -16.78 14.80
C MET A 56 11.37 -15.78 14.55
N ILE A 57 10.84 -15.76 13.34
CA ILE A 57 9.75 -14.84 12.96
C ILE A 57 8.41 -15.60 13.09
N GLU A 58 7.49 -15.02 13.86
CA GLU A 58 6.07 -15.36 13.83
C GLU A 58 5.35 -14.33 12.94
N LEU A 59 4.62 -14.81 11.93
CA LEU A 59 3.84 -13.95 11.03
C LEU A 59 2.36 -13.99 11.39
N VAL A 60 1.78 -12.83 11.69
CA VAL A 60 0.34 -12.64 11.91
C VAL A 60 -0.25 -11.88 10.73
N LYS A 61 -1.15 -12.52 9.99
CA LYS A 61 -1.82 -11.92 8.82
C LYS A 61 -3.24 -11.47 9.18
N GLU A 62 -3.63 -10.26 8.78
CA GLU A 62 -4.97 -9.71 9.00
C GLU A 62 -5.56 -9.17 7.69
N ASP A 63 -6.86 -9.36 7.52
CA ASP A 63 -7.63 -8.93 6.36
C ASP A 63 -8.29 -7.58 6.60
N ASP A 64 -7.91 -6.57 5.83
CA ASP A 64 -8.52 -5.23 5.86
C ASP A 64 -9.60 -5.03 4.79
N GLU A 65 -9.82 -6.01 3.91
CA GLU A 65 -10.75 -5.95 2.76
C GLU A 65 -10.50 -4.74 1.82
N GLY A 66 -9.39 -4.02 1.98
CA GLY A 66 -9.11 -2.76 1.30
C GLY A 66 -9.93 -1.58 1.83
N VAL A 67 -10.45 -1.69 3.05
CA VAL A 67 -11.31 -0.68 3.71
C VAL A 67 -10.54 -0.01 4.85
N PRO A 68 -10.29 1.32 4.80
CA PRO A 68 -9.47 2.01 5.79
C PRO A 68 -9.91 1.82 7.25
N ALA A 69 -11.22 1.89 7.53
CA ALA A 69 -11.75 1.70 8.89
C ALA A 69 -11.49 0.28 9.42
N LYS A 70 -11.50 -0.72 8.54
CA LYS A 70 -11.19 -2.09 8.90
C LYS A 70 -9.68 -2.27 9.10
N SER A 71 -8.87 -1.66 8.23
CA SER A 71 -7.41 -1.64 8.36
C SER A 71 -6.98 -1.08 9.72
N VAL A 72 -7.53 0.07 10.13
CA VAL A 72 -7.35 0.63 11.48
C VAL A 72 -7.66 -0.39 12.58
N THR A 73 -8.80 -1.07 12.47
CA THR A 73 -9.23 -2.04 13.49
C THR A 73 -8.26 -3.20 13.62
N VAL A 74 -7.86 -3.80 12.51
CA VAL A 74 -6.95 -4.95 12.51
C VAL A 74 -5.52 -4.55 12.85
N THR A 75 -5.07 -3.36 12.44
CA THR A 75 -3.76 -2.82 12.82
C THR A 75 -3.68 -2.53 14.32
N GLN A 76 -4.73 -1.98 14.93
CA GLN A 76 -4.81 -1.84 16.39
C GLN A 76 -4.75 -3.19 17.10
N LYS A 77 -5.39 -4.23 16.57
CA LYS A 77 -5.29 -5.60 17.09
C LYS A 77 -3.86 -6.12 17.02
N LEU A 78 -3.20 -5.99 15.88
CA LEU A 78 -1.81 -6.39 15.68
C LEU A 78 -0.87 -5.70 16.70
N VAL A 79 -1.02 -4.40 16.88
CA VAL A 79 -0.21 -3.61 17.81
C VAL A 79 -0.51 -3.98 19.26
N ASN A 80 -1.79 -3.96 19.67
CA ASN A 80 -2.17 -4.04 21.06
C ASN A 80 -2.26 -5.46 21.63
N GLN A 81 -2.68 -6.43 20.80
CA GLN A 81 -2.89 -7.81 21.23
C GLN A 81 -1.73 -8.72 20.78
N ASN A 82 -1.34 -8.67 19.51
CA ASN A 82 -0.27 -9.50 18.98
C ASN A 82 1.13 -8.96 19.27
N LYS A 83 1.25 -7.69 19.72
CA LYS A 83 2.53 -7.06 20.09
C LYS A 83 3.57 -7.13 18.96
N ILE A 84 3.16 -6.81 17.74
CA ILE A 84 4.04 -6.83 16.58
C ILE A 84 5.24 -5.90 16.75
N THR A 85 6.37 -6.29 16.18
CA THR A 85 7.61 -5.51 16.16
C THR A 85 7.68 -4.61 14.92
N ALA A 86 7.10 -5.04 13.81
CA ALA A 86 6.97 -4.27 12.57
C ALA A 86 5.69 -4.68 11.83
N LEU A 87 5.19 -3.78 10.97
CA LEU A 87 4.03 -4.00 10.12
C LEU A 87 4.45 -3.99 8.65
N ILE A 88 4.04 -5.00 7.89
CA ILE A 88 4.14 -5.06 6.43
C ILE A 88 2.75 -4.83 5.86
N GLY A 89 2.57 -3.73 5.14
CA GLY A 89 1.27 -3.30 4.62
C GLY A 89 1.03 -1.79 4.84
N ALA A 90 -0.16 -1.31 4.52
CA ALA A 90 -1.19 -2.04 3.79
C ALA A 90 -0.89 -2.05 2.28
N LEU A 91 -1.79 -2.65 1.49
CA LEU A 91 -1.68 -2.64 0.02
C LEU A 91 -2.26 -1.35 -0.55
N ASN A 92 -3.46 -0.97 -0.13
CA ASN A 92 -4.18 0.22 -0.58
C ASN A 92 -3.64 1.48 0.11
N SER A 93 -3.43 2.56 -0.64
CA SER A 93 -2.85 3.80 -0.09
C SER A 93 -3.68 4.40 1.04
N SER A 94 -5.02 4.43 0.92
CA SER A 94 -5.91 4.92 1.98
C SER A 94 -5.81 4.09 3.28
N CYS A 95 -5.62 2.77 3.17
CA CYS A 95 -5.39 1.90 4.32
C CYS A 95 -4.04 2.19 4.96
N THR A 96 -2.97 2.30 4.16
CA THR A 96 -1.63 2.63 4.66
C THR A 96 -1.61 3.98 5.39
N ILE A 97 -2.28 5.00 4.84
CA ILE A 97 -2.37 6.33 5.49
C ILE A 97 -3.08 6.23 6.84
N ALA A 98 -4.16 5.46 6.92
CA ALA A 98 -4.88 5.26 8.17
C ALA A 98 -4.06 4.47 9.22
N ASP A 99 -3.31 3.47 8.79
CA ASP A 99 -2.51 2.61 9.67
C ASP A 99 -1.26 3.31 10.19
N MET A 100 -0.63 4.18 9.38
CA MET A 100 0.64 4.80 9.76
C MET A 100 0.54 5.76 10.95
N GLU A 101 -0.63 6.26 11.28
CA GLU A 101 -0.85 7.02 12.51
C GLU A 101 -0.73 6.11 13.75
N ILE A 102 -1.26 4.89 13.67
CA ILE A 102 -1.24 3.92 14.77
C ILE A 102 0.18 3.39 14.98
N THR A 103 0.86 3.04 13.90
CA THR A 103 2.22 2.50 13.96
C THR A 103 3.21 3.55 14.44
N ALA A 104 3.10 4.81 13.99
CA ALA A 104 3.93 5.92 14.46
C ALA A 104 3.73 6.21 15.95
N ALA A 105 2.46 6.29 16.42
CA ALA A 105 2.15 6.51 17.82
C ALA A 105 2.71 5.38 18.72
N SER A 106 2.80 4.17 18.18
CA SER A 106 3.33 2.98 18.86
C SER A 106 4.84 2.78 18.64
N LYS A 107 5.49 3.64 17.84
CA LYS A 107 6.91 3.54 17.43
C LYS A 107 7.24 2.19 16.77
N ILE A 108 6.33 1.70 15.94
CA ILE A 108 6.46 0.46 15.18
C ILE A 108 6.75 0.82 13.73
N PRO A 109 7.85 0.35 13.12
CA PRO A 109 8.11 0.58 11.71
C PRO A 109 7.05 -0.13 10.85
N GLN A 110 6.54 0.61 9.85
CA GLN A 110 5.60 0.10 8.85
C GLN A 110 6.25 0.19 7.47
N ILE A 111 6.19 -0.90 6.71
CA ILE A 111 6.70 -0.96 5.34
C ILE A 111 5.53 -1.29 4.42
N THR A 112 5.16 -0.34 3.53
CA THR A 112 4.19 -0.64 2.49
C THR A 112 4.89 -1.10 1.21
N PRO A 113 4.54 -2.27 0.66
CA PRO A 113 5.13 -2.76 -0.58
C PRO A 113 4.47 -2.19 -1.84
N CYS A 114 3.23 -1.71 -1.76
CA CYS A 114 2.41 -1.40 -2.93
C CYS A 114 1.83 0.02 -2.95
N SER A 115 1.59 0.65 -1.79
CA SER A 115 0.94 1.96 -1.71
C SER A 115 1.81 3.05 -2.32
N SER A 116 1.36 3.66 -3.42
CA SER A 116 2.13 4.60 -4.23
C SER A 116 1.79 6.07 -4.00
N ALA A 117 0.70 6.38 -3.27
CA ALA A 117 0.28 7.77 -3.01
C ALA A 117 1.44 8.61 -2.44
N GLN A 118 1.62 9.81 -3.02
CA GLN A 118 2.71 10.70 -2.67
C GLN A 118 2.64 11.14 -1.21
N SER A 119 1.44 11.38 -0.68
CA SER A 119 1.18 11.83 0.69
C SER A 119 1.71 10.90 1.78
N ILE A 120 1.95 9.61 1.50
CA ILE A 120 2.45 8.64 2.48
C ILE A 120 3.82 9.05 3.05
N VAL A 121 4.71 9.59 2.22
CA VAL A 121 6.09 9.93 2.61
C VAL A 121 6.32 11.42 2.84
N GLU A 122 5.33 12.27 2.56
CA GLU A 122 5.46 13.73 2.70
C GLU A 122 5.12 14.26 4.10
N GLN A 123 4.55 13.42 4.95
CA GLN A 123 4.08 13.84 6.28
C GLN A 123 5.16 13.86 7.36
N GLY A 124 6.42 13.53 7.02
CA GLY A 124 7.52 13.52 7.99
C GLY A 124 7.43 12.42 9.05
N ASN A 125 6.68 11.36 8.78
CA ASN A 125 6.58 10.21 9.67
C ASN A 125 7.85 9.34 9.57
N GLU A 126 8.60 9.24 10.66
CA GLU A 126 9.87 8.50 10.72
C GLU A 126 9.68 6.96 10.73
N PHE A 127 8.45 6.48 10.92
CA PHE A 127 8.15 5.06 11.05
C PHE A 127 7.55 4.45 9.78
N ILE A 128 7.32 5.24 8.71
CA ILE A 128 6.79 4.72 7.45
C ILE A 128 7.89 4.57 6.40
N PHE A 129 7.92 3.41 5.77
CA PHE A 129 8.84 3.05 4.69
C PHE A 129 8.06 2.52 3.51
N ARG A 130 8.61 2.66 2.30
CA ARG A 130 8.00 2.19 1.06
C ARG A 130 9.02 1.57 0.13
N THR A 131 8.68 0.45 -0.49
CA THR A 131 9.52 -0.25 -1.46
C THR A 131 9.09 -0.03 -2.92
N THR A 132 7.89 0.50 -3.15
CA THR A 132 7.42 0.86 -4.50
C THR A 132 7.74 2.31 -4.85
N ALA A 133 7.71 2.65 -6.15
CA ALA A 133 7.85 4.03 -6.62
C ALA A 133 6.61 4.86 -6.26
N THR A 134 6.78 6.20 -6.23
CA THR A 134 5.67 7.14 -6.02
C THR A 134 4.82 7.31 -7.27
N ASP A 135 3.57 7.75 -7.12
CA ASP A 135 2.72 8.11 -8.25
C ASP A 135 3.36 9.20 -9.12
N THR A 136 4.08 10.15 -8.53
CA THR A 136 4.84 11.14 -9.28
C THR A 136 5.85 10.48 -10.24
N THR A 137 6.58 9.47 -9.77
CA THR A 137 7.54 8.74 -10.61
C THR A 137 6.84 7.94 -11.70
N HIS A 138 5.73 7.28 -11.36
CA HIS A 138 4.93 6.51 -12.33
C HIS A 138 4.37 7.41 -13.43
N ILE A 139 3.77 8.56 -13.06
CA ILE A 139 3.15 9.48 -14.00
C ILE A 139 4.19 10.15 -14.90
N LYS A 140 5.33 10.60 -14.36
CA LYS A 140 6.44 11.13 -15.17
C LYS A 140 6.93 10.12 -16.20
N THR A 141 7.08 8.87 -15.79
CA THR A 141 7.50 7.79 -16.69
C THR A 141 6.44 7.52 -17.78
N LEU A 142 5.16 7.47 -17.38
CA LEU A 142 4.04 7.30 -18.32
C LEU A 142 3.96 8.43 -19.32
N PHE A 143 4.06 9.70 -18.88
CA PHE A 143 4.00 10.85 -19.76
C PHE A 143 5.17 10.91 -20.72
N LYS A 144 6.38 10.59 -20.25
CA LYS A 144 7.55 10.47 -21.13
C LYS A 144 7.31 9.43 -22.22
N TYR A 145 6.86 8.24 -21.86
CA TYR A 145 6.53 7.19 -22.83
C TYR A 145 5.43 7.63 -23.82
N PHE A 146 4.37 8.25 -23.31
CA PHE A 146 3.25 8.76 -24.10
C PHE A 146 3.70 9.78 -25.14
N LYS A 147 4.60 10.69 -24.79
CA LYS A 147 5.18 11.68 -25.72
C LYS A 147 6.14 11.04 -26.71
N GLU A 148 7.11 10.28 -26.23
CA GLU A 148 8.24 9.80 -27.04
C GLU A 148 7.85 8.62 -27.95
N LYS A 149 6.97 7.74 -27.50
CA LYS A 149 6.63 6.50 -28.22
C LYS A 149 5.26 6.54 -28.91
N ILE A 150 4.32 7.26 -28.35
CA ILE A 150 2.95 7.33 -28.87
C ILE A 150 2.71 8.66 -29.63
N ASN A 151 3.57 9.67 -29.41
CA ASN A 151 3.38 11.04 -29.88
C ASN A 151 2.04 11.64 -29.45
N GLY A 152 1.60 11.24 -28.23
CA GLY A 152 0.31 11.62 -27.68
C GLY A 152 0.29 13.07 -27.22
N GLN A 153 -0.88 13.71 -27.34
CA GLN A 153 -1.07 15.11 -26.97
C GLN A 153 -2.27 15.33 -26.05
N LYS A 154 -3.24 14.41 -26.06
CA LYS A 154 -4.51 14.54 -25.36
C LYS A 154 -4.85 13.26 -24.63
N VAL A 155 -5.31 13.37 -23.39
CA VAL A 155 -5.75 12.24 -22.57
C VAL A 155 -7.10 12.51 -21.92
N ALA A 156 -7.84 11.43 -21.63
CA ALA A 156 -8.96 11.44 -20.73
C ALA A 156 -8.60 10.54 -19.54
N VAL A 157 -8.94 10.95 -18.32
CA VAL A 157 -8.53 10.26 -17.10
C VAL A 157 -9.75 9.71 -16.38
N LEU A 158 -9.73 8.41 -16.10
CA LEU A 158 -10.68 7.74 -15.23
C LEU A 158 -9.94 7.32 -13.95
N TYR A 159 -10.38 7.78 -12.80
CA TYR A 159 -9.68 7.53 -11.54
C TYR A 159 -10.63 7.17 -10.39
N GLU A 160 -10.12 6.39 -9.43
CA GLU A 160 -10.87 5.95 -8.26
C GLU A 160 -10.98 7.06 -7.21
N SER A 161 -12.08 7.08 -6.45
CA SER A 161 -12.36 8.02 -5.36
C SER A 161 -11.62 7.66 -4.05
N SER A 162 -10.38 7.15 -4.16
CA SER A 162 -9.50 6.81 -3.05
C SER A 162 -8.31 7.79 -2.98
N ASP A 163 -7.54 7.76 -1.88
CA ASP A 163 -6.31 8.58 -1.77
C ASP A 163 -5.30 8.25 -2.88
N PHE A 164 -5.27 7.00 -3.35
CA PHE A 164 -4.49 6.62 -4.53
C PHE A 164 -4.99 7.33 -5.78
N GLY A 165 -6.28 7.18 -6.13
CA GLY A 165 -6.82 7.71 -7.38
C GLY A 165 -6.87 9.23 -7.42
N THR A 166 -7.36 9.88 -6.36
CA THR A 166 -7.44 11.34 -6.28
C THR A 166 -6.06 11.99 -6.20
N GLY A 167 -5.13 11.40 -5.47
CA GLY A 167 -3.74 11.86 -5.40
C GLY A 167 -3.03 11.76 -6.75
N ALA A 168 -3.15 10.60 -7.42
CA ALA A 168 -2.59 10.40 -8.76
C ALA A 168 -3.19 11.37 -9.79
N PHE A 169 -4.50 11.63 -9.74
CA PHE A 169 -5.13 12.60 -10.63
C PHE A 169 -4.62 14.02 -10.39
N GLY A 170 -4.43 14.43 -9.14
CA GLY A 170 -3.82 15.73 -8.81
C GLY A 170 -2.42 15.88 -9.44
N ILE A 171 -1.59 14.85 -9.34
CA ILE A 171 -0.25 14.83 -9.97
C ILE A 171 -0.35 14.87 -11.50
N ILE A 172 -1.32 14.17 -12.11
CA ILE A 172 -1.57 14.25 -13.56
C ILE A 172 -1.87 15.66 -13.98
N GLN A 173 -2.76 16.37 -13.25
CA GLN A 173 -3.12 17.76 -13.55
C GLN A 173 -1.93 18.71 -13.43
N GLU A 174 -1.08 18.50 -12.43
CA GLU A 174 0.13 19.30 -12.21
C GLU A 174 1.17 19.09 -13.31
N LEU A 175 1.45 17.85 -13.65
CA LEU A 175 2.53 17.50 -14.57
C LEU A 175 2.14 17.59 -16.06
N ALA A 176 0.87 17.39 -16.43
CA ALA A 176 0.46 17.34 -17.84
C ALA A 176 0.90 18.55 -18.65
N PRO A 177 0.80 19.81 -18.15
CA PRO A 177 1.28 20.98 -18.86
C PRO A 177 2.78 20.95 -19.17
N GLU A 178 3.61 20.45 -18.23
CA GLU A 178 5.07 20.36 -18.42
C GLU A 178 5.46 19.43 -19.59
N TYR A 179 4.62 18.43 -19.86
CA TYR A 179 4.79 17.47 -20.97
C TYR A 179 4.04 17.87 -22.23
N GLY A 180 3.34 19.03 -22.25
CA GLY A 180 2.49 19.45 -23.35
C GLY A 180 1.36 18.43 -23.61
N ILE A 181 0.76 17.92 -22.54
CA ILE A 181 -0.37 16.99 -22.58
C ILE A 181 -1.63 17.73 -22.14
N ASP A 182 -2.68 17.66 -22.94
CA ASP A 182 -4.01 18.18 -22.64
C ASP A 182 -4.83 17.10 -21.90
N VAL A 183 -5.29 17.41 -20.69
CA VAL A 183 -6.25 16.57 -19.94
C VAL A 183 -7.65 17.03 -20.31
N ALA A 184 -8.17 16.51 -21.41
CA ALA A 184 -9.42 16.97 -22.02
C ALA A 184 -10.66 16.64 -21.19
N ALA A 185 -10.65 15.53 -20.45
CA ALA A 185 -11.75 15.12 -19.59
C ALA A 185 -11.25 14.27 -18.44
N ASN A 186 -12.04 14.24 -17.38
CA ASN A 186 -11.81 13.33 -16.27
C ASN A 186 -13.16 12.87 -15.67
N GLU A 187 -13.18 11.64 -15.15
CA GLU A 187 -14.30 11.07 -14.43
C GLU A 187 -13.78 10.30 -13.22
N MET A 188 -14.46 10.47 -12.10
CA MET A 188 -14.16 9.76 -10.86
C MET A 188 -15.18 8.64 -10.67
N TYR A 189 -14.71 7.45 -10.27
CA TYR A 189 -15.57 6.30 -9.94
C TYR A 189 -15.34 5.83 -8.51
N ASN A 190 -16.32 5.12 -7.94
CA ASN A 190 -16.20 4.56 -6.60
C ASN A 190 -15.55 3.18 -6.64
N SER A 191 -14.76 2.86 -5.60
CA SER A 191 -14.17 1.53 -5.46
C SER A 191 -15.25 0.44 -5.51
N GLY A 192 -14.99 -0.60 -6.30
CA GLY A 192 -15.94 -1.70 -6.51
C GLY A 192 -17.01 -1.46 -7.57
N GLU A 193 -17.05 -0.30 -8.21
CA GLU A 193 -17.91 -0.05 -9.36
C GLU A 193 -17.57 -1.01 -10.52
N LYS A 194 -18.60 -1.51 -11.21
CA LYS A 194 -18.45 -2.51 -12.28
C LYS A 194 -18.95 -2.03 -13.65
N ASP A 195 -19.83 -1.03 -13.67
CA ASP A 195 -20.37 -0.46 -14.88
C ASP A 195 -19.83 0.94 -15.14
N PHE A 196 -18.91 1.05 -16.06
CA PHE A 196 -18.26 2.30 -16.46
C PHE A 196 -18.89 2.96 -17.68
N SER A 197 -20.03 2.48 -18.17
CA SER A 197 -20.67 2.95 -19.42
C SER A 197 -20.94 4.45 -19.40
N VAL A 198 -21.42 4.99 -18.26
CA VAL A 198 -21.71 6.42 -18.11
C VAL A 198 -20.43 7.25 -18.15
N HIS A 199 -19.39 6.84 -17.39
CA HIS A 199 -18.10 7.51 -17.37
C HIS A 199 -17.46 7.53 -18.77
N LEU A 200 -17.43 6.37 -19.44
CA LEU A 200 -16.87 6.26 -20.79
C LEU A 200 -17.62 7.11 -21.81
N THR A 201 -18.95 7.22 -21.67
CA THR A 201 -19.76 8.07 -22.57
C THR A 201 -19.37 9.54 -22.40
N LYS A 202 -19.22 10.01 -21.18
CA LYS A 202 -18.79 11.41 -20.91
C LYS A 202 -17.38 11.67 -21.41
N LEU A 203 -16.43 10.74 -21.14
CA LEU A 203 -15.04 10.88 -21.59
C LEU A 203 -14.90 10.92 -23.11
N LYS A 204 -15.80 10.25 -23.86
CA LYS A 204 -15.81 10.26 -25.33
C LYS A 204 -16.32 11.57 -25.93
N GLN A 205 -17.05 12.38 -25.17
CA GLN A 205 -17.63 13.65 -25.65
C GLN A 205 -16.63 14.81 -25.58
N ALA A 206 -15.50 14.63 -24.94
CA ALA A 206 -14.42 15.59 -24.78
C ALA A 206 -13.29 15.37 -25.81
#